data_99769c48f0adb43cb979836515ac82c6
#
_entry.id   99769c48f0adb43cb979836515ac82c6
#
_cell.length_a   1.000
_cell.length_b   1.000
_cell.length_c   1.000
_cell.angle_alpha   90.00
_cell.angle_beta   90.00
_cell.angle_gamma   90.00
#
_symmetry.space_group_name_H-M   'P 1'
#
loop_
_entity.id
_entity.type
_entity.pdbx_description
1 polymer ?
#
loop_
_entity_poly.entity_id
_entity_poly.type
_entity_poly.pdbx_seq_one_letter_code
_entity_poly.pdbx_strand_id
1 'polypeptide(L)'
;MGEHTHMDQTTTAEAEAEVAQLVSELIAIDSSNFGNDEGPGEAAAADYVQQRLLEVGLESERFSTTSDRRQGVYLRIPGKNPERKALLLHGHLDVVPAPEPDWVHPAFSGVIDDAGMLWGRGAVDMKDMDGMMLAVIRQWARAGVMPDRDIVVLWLPDEEAGGTHGSGWLVDNRKDIFRGVSD
;
A
#
# COMPACT_ATOMS: atom_id res chain seq x y z
N MET A 1 -6.54 34.78 5.14
CA MET A 1 -5.36 34.58 4.28
C MET A 1 -4.78 33.23 4.71
N GLY A 2 -5.05 32.17 3.94
CA GLY A 2 -4.55 30.84 4.24
C GLY A 2 -3.10 30.76 3.81
N GLU A 3 -2.21 30.51 4.74
CA GLU A 3 -0.86 30.06 4.43
C GLU A 3 -0.97 28.68 3.77
N HIS A 4 -0.83 28.65 2.45
CA HIS A 4 -0.50 27.40 1.77
C HIS A 4 0.91 27.04 2.21
N THR A 5 1.01 26.02 3.06
CA THR A 5 2.29 25.40 3.39
C THR A 5 2.82 24.81 2.09
N HIS A 6 3.73 25.52 1.43
CA HIS A 6 4.51 24.97 0.32
C HIS A 6 5.25 23.75 0.88
N MET A 7 4.94 22.57 0.37
CA MET A 7 5.86 21.45 0.53
C MET A 7 7.18 21.88 -0.12
N ASP A 8 8.25 21.81 0.65
CA ASP A 8 9.58 22.15 0.17
C ASP A 8 9.91 21.24 -1.02
N GLN A 9 10.44 21.79 -2.11
CA GLN A 9 10.81 21.02 -3.30
C GLN A 9 11.81 19.89 -2.98
N THR A 10 12.61 20.04 -1.92
CA THR A 10 13.53 19.02 -1.43
C THR A 10 12.78 17.77 -0.96
N THR A 11 11.62 17.92 -0.31
CA THR A 11 10.83 16.81 0.22
C THR A 11 10.12 16.02 -0.87
N THR A 12 9.68 16.67 -1.94
CA THR A 12 9.08 15.98 -3.10
C THR A 12 10.13 15.11 -3.82
N ALA A 13 11.35 15.62 -3.98
CA ALA A 13 12.42 14.89 -4.61
C ALA A 13 12.82 13.59 -3.88
N GLU A 14 12.69 13.54 -2.54
CA GLU A 14 12.97 12.32 -1.77
C GLU A 14 11.92 11.23 -2.01
N ALA A 15 10.62 11.56 -2.04
CA ALA A 15 9.56 10.61 -2.35
C ALA A 15 9.68 10.08 -3.78
N GLU A 16 9.97 10.95 -4.74
CA GLU A 16 10.21 10.58 -6.14
C GLU A 16 11.45 9.66 -6.28
N ALA A 17 12.49 9.89 -5.48
CA ALA A 17 13.70 9.08 -5.52
C ALA A 17 13.49 7.67 -4.95
N GLU A 18 12.60 7.49 -3.94
CA GLU A 18 12.40 6.19 -3.31
C GLU A 18 11.25 5.37 -3.91
N VAL A 19 10.26 6.01 -4.58
CA VAL A 19 9.04 5.30 -5.02
C VAL A 19 9.34 4.14 -5.96
N ALA A 20 10.22 4.32 -6.93
CA ALA A 20 10.58 3.27 -7.87
C ALA A 20 11.22 2.06 -7.19
N GLN A 21 12.04 2.29 -6.16
CA GLN A 21 12.64 1.23 -5.37
C GLN A 21 11.59 0.50 -4.51
N LEU A 22 10.69 1.24 -3.86
CA LEU A 22 9.61 0.65 -3.05
C LEU A 22 8.71 -0.25 -3.91
N VAL A 23 8.36 0.19 -5.10
CA VAL A 23 7.55 -0.60 -6.05
C VAL A 23 8.33 -1.82 -6.54
N SER A 24 9.59 -1.66 -6.91
CA SER A 24 10.47 -2.76 -7.32
C SER A 24 10.54 -3.85 -6.25
N GLU A 25 10.75 -3.48 -5.01
CA GLU A 25 10.83 -4.39 -3.86
C GLU A 25 9.47 -5.07 -3.58
N LEU A 26 8.35 -4.36 -3.71
CA LEU A 26 7.01 -4.96 -3.61
C LEU A 26 6.76 -5.97 -4.73
N ILE A 27 7.14 -5.66 -5.97
CA ILE A 27 7.01 -6.58 -7.11
C ILE A 27 7.81 -7.86 -6.87
N ALA A 28 8.99 -7.75 -6.25
CA ALA A 28 9.85 -8.90 -5.97
C ALA A 28 9.24 -9.90 -4.96
N ILE A 29 8.17 -9.51 -4.28
CA ILE A 29 7.40 -10.37 -3.38
C ILE A 29 6.26 -11.02 -4.17
N ASP A 30 6.33 -12.34 -4.37
CA ASP A 30 5.21 -13.09 -4.95
C ASP A 30 4.04 -13.12 -3.96
N SER A 31 2.96 -12.45 -4.33
CA SER A 31 1.68 -12.43 -3.62
C SER A 31 0.54 -12.89 -4.54
N SER A 32 0.83 -13.84 -5.41
CA SER A 32 -0.15 -14.38 -6.36
C SER A 32 -1.37 -14.96 -5.64
N ASN A 33 -2.54 -14.54 -6.09
CA ASN A 33 -3.83 -15.01 -5.61
C ASN A 33 -4.49 -15.87 -6.68
N PHE A 34 -4.60 -17.17 -6.39
CA PHE A 34 -5.22 -18.16 -7.29
C PHE A 34 -6.72 -18.32 -7.01
N GLY A 35 -7.27 -17.56 -6.06
CA GLY A 35 -8.61 -17.82 -5.52
C GLY A 35 -8.63 -18.99 -4.53
N ASN A 36 -9.77 -19.24 -3.91
CA ASN A 36 -9.99 -20.35 -2.96
C ASN A 36 -8.95 -20.46 -1.84
N ASP A 37 -8.39 -19.34 -1.41
CA ASP A 37 -7.31 -19.25 -0.41
C ASP A 37 -6.04 -20.02 -0.80
N GLU A 38 -5.77 -20.13 -2.11
CA GLU A 38 -4.56 -20.75 -2.65
C GLU A 38 -3.48 -19.72 -2.97
N GLY A 39 -2.22 -20.16 -3.03
CA GLY A 39 -1.06 -19.32 -3.33
C GLY A 39 -0.26 -18.90 -2.10
N PRO A 40 0.78 -18.05 -2.29
CA PRO A 40 1.65 -17.60 -1.20
C PRO A 40 0.92 -16.64 -0.23
N GLY A 41 -0.08 -15.91 -0.69
CA GLY A 41 -0.79 -14.90 0.09
C GLY A 41 -0.03 -13.60 0.26
N GLU A 42 -0.63 -12.65 0.98
CA GLU A 42 -0.14 -11.28 1.10
C GLU A 42 0.75 -11.03 2.32
N ALA A 43 0.96 -12.05 3.18
CA ALA A 43 1.67 -11.87 4.44
C ALA A 43 3.05 -11.21 4.28
N ALA A 44 3.84 -11.65 3.31
CA ALA A 44 5.18 -11.09 3.07
C ALA A 44 5.12 -9.65 2.52
N ALA A 45 4.17 -9.32 1.66
CA ALA A 45 3.99 -7.96 1.16
C ALA A 45 3.51 -7.02 2.28
N ALA A 46 2.62 -7.49 3.14
CA ALA A 46 2.18 -6.74 4.30
C ALA A 46 3.30 -6.57 5.34
N ASP A 47 4.17 -7.55 5.56
CA ASP A 47 5.40 -7.39 6.38
C ASP A 47 6.29 -6.29 5.81
N TYR A 48 6.50 -6.29 4.51
CA TYR A 48 7.28 -5.25 3.84
C TYR A 48 6.70 -3.86 4.10
N VAL A 49 5.40 -3.65 3.87
CA VAL A 49 4.74 -2.36 4.11
C VAL A 49 4.92 -1.91 5.56
N GLN A 50 4.67 -2.79 6.54
CA GLN A 50 4.86 -2.45 7.95
C GLN A 50 6.30 -2.04 8.28
N GLN A 51 7.29 -2.77 7.75
CA GLN A 51 8.69 -2.44 7.97
C GLN A 51 9.04 -1.06 7.41
N ARG A 52 8.59 -0.76 6.18
CA ARG A 52 8.82 0.56 5.55
C ARG A 52 8.17 1.70 6.34
N LEU A 53 6.98 1.49 6.92
CA LEU A 53 6.32 2.45 7.82
C LEU A 53 7.10 2.64 9.13
N LEU A 54 7.52 1.55 9.74
CA LEU A 54 8.26 1.58 11.00
C LEU A 54 9.60 2.33 10.90
N GLU A 55 10.31 2.23 9.76
CA GLU A 55 11.57 2.96 9.50
C GLU A 55 11.44 4.48 9.64
N VAL A 56 10.25 5.01 9.45
CA VAL A 56 9.95 6.44 9.61
C VAL A 56 9.14 6.76 10.86
N GLY A 57 9.07 5.81 11.81
CA GLY A 57 8.41 5.97 13.10
C GLY A 57 6.89 5.88 13.06
N LEU A 58 6.30 5.31 12.00
CA LEU A 58 4.88 5.08 11.90
C LEU A 58 4.53 3.65 12.32
N GLU A 59 3.78 3.53 13.41
CA GLU A 59 3.20 2.25 13.83
C GLU A 59 1.90 2.00 13.06
N SER A 60 1.77 0.81 12.50
CA SER A 60 0.59 0.37 11.76
C SER A 60 0.06 -0.94 12.33
N GLU A 61 -1.22 -1.18 12.15
CA GLU A 61 -1.87 -2.42 12.58
C GLU A 61 -1.82 -3.45 11.43
N ARG A 62 -1.33 -4.65 11.75
CA ARG A 62 -1.48 -5.82 10.91
C ARG A 62 -2.80 -6.49 11.20
N PHE A 63 -3.54 -6.88 10.19
CA PHE A 63 -4.74 -7.68 10.35
C PHE A 63 -4.73 -8.91 9.46
N SER A 64 -5.33 -10.00 9.95
CA SER A 64 -5.66 -11.18 9.18
C SER A 64 -7.17 -11.23 8.99
N THR A 65 -7.63 -11.69 7.86
CA THR A 65 -9.05 -11.83 7.58
C THR A 65 -9.51 -13.28 7.82
N THR A 66 -9.68 -14.06 6.78
CA THR A 66 -10.21 -15.43 6.87
C THR A 66 -9.15 -16.49 7.10
N SER A 67 -7.90 -16.17 6.82
CA SER A 67 -6.75 -17.07 7.03
C SER A 67 -5.47 -16.27 7.28
N ASP A 68 -4.42 -16.95 7.75
CA ASP A 68 -3.10 -16.35 7.95
C ASP A 68 -2.40 -15.94 6.65
N ARG A 69 -2.91 -16.32 5.50
CA ARG A 69 -2.42 -15.90 4.20
C ARG A 69 -3.00 -14.56 3.78
N ARG A 70 -4.27 -14.32 4.12
CA ARG A 70 -5.03 -13.11 3.77
C ARG A 70 -4.79 -12.02 4.80
N GLN A 71 -3.68 -11.32 4.64
CA GLN A 71 -3.22 -10.30 5.57
C GLN A 71 -3.06 -8.95 4.90
N GLY A 72 -3.43 -7.91 5.64
CA GLY A 72 -3.29 -6.54 5.21
C GLY A 72 -2.73 -5.63 6.29
N VAL A 73 -2.57 -4.36 5.95
CA VAL A 73 -2.06 -3.33 6.85
C VAL A 73 -3.05 -2.17 6.92
N TYR A 74 -3.30 -1.70 8.13
CA TYR A 74 -4.09 -0.52 8.43
C TYR A 74 -3.21 0.53 9.09
N LEU A 75 -3.33 1.77 8.63
CA LEU A 75 -2.69 2.93 9.23
C LEU A 75 -3.70 4.07 9.31
N ARG A 76 -3.74 4.78 10.46
CA ARG A 76 -4.47 6.04 10.60
C ARG A 76 -3.51 7.15 10.99
N ILE A 77 -3.42 8.17 10.15
CA ILE A 77 -2.62 9.37 10.39
C ILE A 77 -3.55 10.47 10.89
N PRO A 78 -3.36 10.97 12.12
CA PRO A 78 -4.19 12.05 12.65
C PRO A 78 -4.03 13.34 11.85
N GLY A 79 -5.15 14.02 11.61
CA GLY A 79 -5.18 15.33 10.97
C GLY A 79 -5.26 16.47 11.97
N LYS A 80 -5.01 17.70 11.49
CA LYS A 80 -5.11 18.94 12.29
C LYS A 80 -6.54 19.25 12.74
N ASN A 81 -7.54 18.84 11.94
CA ASN A 81 -8.94 19.14 12.20
C ASN A 81 -9.73 17.83 12.37
N PRO A 82 -9.97 17.38 13.62
CA PRO A 82 -10.69 16.15 13.89
C PRO A 82 -12.18 16.17 13.53
N GLU A 83 -12.75 17.37 13.28
CA GLU A 83 -14.15 17.53 12.85
C GLU A 83 -14.33 17.22 11.36
N ARG A 84 -13.24 17.23 10.59
CA ARG A 84 -13.31 16.87 9.18
C ARG A 84 -13.35 15.34 9.04
N LYS A 85 -14.23 14.87 8.17
CA LYS A 85 -14.28 13.45 7.82
C LYS A 85 -12.93 12.98 7.28
N ALA A 86 -12.49 11.80 7.71
CA ALA A 86 -11.24 11.20 7.26
C ALA A 86 -11.28 10.88 5.76
N LEU A 87 -10.14 10.96 5.10
CA LEU A 87 -9.94 10.45 3.75
C LEU A 87 -9.46 9.01 3.83
N LEU A 88 -10.13 8.10 3.13
CA LEU A 88 -9.68 6.73 2.96
C LEU A 88 -8.89 6.59 1.65
N LEU A 89 -7.69 6.07 1.76
CA LEU A 89 -6.87 5.60 0.65
C LEU A 89 -6.72 4.09 0.79
N HIS A 90 -6.84 3.36 -0.31
CA HIS A 90 -6.62 1.92 -0.27
C HIS A 90 -5.94 1.42 -1.54
N GLY A 91 -5.23 0.33 -1.41
CA GLY A 91 -4.70 -0.49 -2.48
C GLY A 91 -4.79 -1.97 -2.10
N HIS A 92 -4.37 -2.87 -2.99
CA HIS A 92 -4.33 -4.29 -2.71
C HIS A 92 -2.94 -4.87 -2.94
N LEU A 93 -2.56 -5.81 -2.08
CA LEU A 93 -1.24 -6.43 -2.07
C LEU A 93 -1.15 -7.68 -2.93
N ASP A 94 -2.29 -8.31 -3.19
CA ASP A 94 -2.35 -9.49 -4.05
C ASP A 94 -2.23 -9.12 -5.52
N VAL A 95 -1.87 -10.11 -6.31
CA VAL A 95 -1.75 -9.98 -7.76
C VAL A 95 -2.26 -11.25 -8.44
N VAL A 96 -2.76 -11.14 -9.67
CA VAL A 96 -3.10 -12.32 -10.45
C VAL A 96 -1.86 -13.17 -10.73
N PRO A 97 -2.00 -14.51 -10.89
CA PRO A 97 -0.89 -15.40 -11.21
C PRO A 97 -0.13 -14.97 -12.46
N ALA A 98 1.16 -15.20 -12.47
CA ALA A 98 2.06 -14.80 -13.55
C ALA A 98 2.86 -16.04 -14.06
N PRO A 99 2.25 -16.89 -14.88
CA PRO A 99 2.92 -18.08 -15.37
C PRO A 99 4.10 -17.72 -16.26
N GLU A 100 5.25 -18.35 -16.03
CA GLU A 100 6.32 -18.45 -17.01
C GLU A 100 5.81 -19.32 -18.18
N PRO A 101 6.10 -19.08 -19.44
CA PRO A 101 7.19 -18.27 -20.00
C PRO A 101 6.75 -16.94 -20.64
N ASP A 102 5.62 -16.37 -20.28
CA ASP A 102 5.03 -15.21 -20.98
C ASP A 102 5.76 -13.87 -20.69
N TRP A 103 6.84 -13.91 -19.93
CA TRP A 103 7.53 -12.74 -19.43
C TRP A 103 8.90 -12.51 -20.08
N VAL A 104 9.19 -11.26 -20.49
CA VAL A 104 10.52 -10.84 -20.97
C VAL A 104 11.53 -10.83 -19.84
N HIS A 105 11.12 -10.36 -18.67
CA HIS A 105 11.85 -10.46 -17.41
C HIS A 105 11.05 -11.36 -16.45
N PRO A 106 11.67 -12.08 -15.50
CA PRO A 106 10.91 -12.86 -14.53
C PRO A 106 9.83 -12.01 -13.86
N ALA A 107 8.62 -12.54 -13.75
CA ALA A 107 7.43 -11.80 -13.31
C ALA A 107 7.59 -11.12 -11.94
N PHE A 108 8.39 -11.69 -11.05
CA PHE A 108 8.69 -11.17 -9.72
C PHE A 108 10.13 -10.68 -9.58
N SER A 109 10.73 -10.17 -10.67
CA SER A 109 12.09 -9.61 -10.60
C SER A 109 12.12 -8.17 -10.09
N GLY A 110 11.05 -7.39 -10.33
CA GLY A 110 11.03 -5.97 -10.00
C GLY A 110 12.12 -5.16 -10.71
N VAL A 111 12.64 -5.66 -11.84
CA VAL A 111 13.78 -5.04 -12.53
C VAL A 111 13.40 -3.67 -13.09
N ILE A 112 14.30 -2.71 -12.89
CA ILE A 112 14.26 -1.41 -13.59
C ILE A 112 15.33 -1.47 -14.66
N ASP A 113 14.92 -1.38 -15.92
CA ASP A 113 15.83 -1.46 -17.05
C ASP A 113 16.60 -0.15 -17.31
N ASP A 114 17.54 -0.19 -18.26
CA ASP A 114 18.37 0.98 -18.61
C ASP A 114 17.58 2.17 -19.17
N ALA A 115 16.34 1.93 -19.61
CA ALA A 115 15.41 2.97 -20.04
C ALA A 115 14.58 3.54 -18.89
N GLY A 116 14.75 3.03 -17.67
CA GLY A 116 13.99 3.41 -16.48
C GLY A 116 12.59 2.79 -16.40
N MET A 117 12.31 1.74 -17.19
CA MET A 117 11.05 1.02 -17.14
C MET A 117 11.10 -0.04 -16.04
N LEU A 118 10.09 -0.05 -15.18
CA LEU A 118 9.91 -1.05 -14.12
C LEU A 118 9.07 -2.21 -14.64
N TRP A 119 9.60 -3.42 -14.51
CA TRP A 119 8.99 -4.64 -15.03
C TRP A 119 8.57 -5.58 -13.92
N GLY A 120 7.39 -6.17 -14.05
CA GLY A 120 6.94 -7.26 -13.21
C GLY A 120 5.44 -7.31 -13.02
N ARG A 121 4.95 -8.40 -12.40
CA ARG A 121 3.55 -8.57 -12.04
C ARG A 121 3.20 -7.59 -10.91
N GLY A 122 2.10 -6.84 -11.09
CA GLY A 122 1.69 -5.80 -10.17
C GLY A 122 2.30 -4.42 -10.45
N ALA A 123 3.13 -4.26 -11.51
CA ALA A 123 3.73 -2.98 -11.88
C ALA A 123 2.72 -1.89 -12.27
N VAL A 124 1.48 -2.27 -12.56
CA VAL A 124 0.36 -1.36 -12.90
C VAL A 124 -0.89 -1.69 -12.07
N ASP A 125 -1.04 -2.93 -11.60
CA ASP A 125 -2.18 -3.39 -10.81
C ASP A 125 -1.72 -4.28 -9.65
N MET A 126 -1.61 -3.69 -8.42
CA MET A 126 -1.51 -2.23 -8.23
C MET A 126 -0.39 -1.88 -7.24
N LYS A 127 0.72 -2.63 -7.27
CA LYS A 127 1.89 -2.37 -6.40
C LYS A 127 2.55 -1.00 -6.66
N ASP A 128 2.35 -0.42 -7.87
CA ASP A 128 2.73 0.95 -8.16
C ASP A 128 1.98 1.94 -7.25
N MET A 129 0.66 1.81 -7.14
CA MET A 129 -0.15 2.65 -6.26
C MET A 129 0.18 2.40 -4.79
N ASP A 130 0.40 1.15 -4.39
CA ASP A 130 0.82 0.80 -3.04
C ASP A 130 2.14 1.47 -2.67
N GLY A 131 3.12 1.41 -3.56
CA GLY A 131 4.42 2.07 -3.38
C GLY A 131 4.31 3.59 -3.39
N MET A 132 3.46 4.18 -4.24
CA MET A 132 3.21 5.63 -4.25
C MET A 132 2.59 6.11 -2.94
N MET A 133 1.57 5.43 -2.43
CA MET A 133 0.98 5.74 -1.12
C MET A 133 2.04 5.67 -0.02
N LEU A 134 2.85 4.61 -0.03
CA LEU A 134 3.90 4.39 0.96
C LEU A 134 4.97 5.50 0.90
N ALA A 135 5.43 5.89 -0.30
CA ALA A 135 6.43 6.94 -0.48
C ALA A 135 5.93 8.29 0.05
N VAL A 136 4.70 8.69 -0.29
CA VAL A 136 4.09 9.94 0.18
C VAL A 136 3.95 9.97 1.70
N ILE A 137 3.47 8.88 2.30
CA ILE A 137 3.26 8.77 3.74
C ILE A 137 4.60 8.82 4.49
N ARG A 138 5.61 8.11 4.01
CA ARG A 138 6.98 8.13 4.56
C ARG A 138 7.57 9.53 4.48
N GLN A 139 7.36 10.22 3.36
CA GLN A 139 7.79 11.60 3.18
C GLN A 139 7.13 12.54 4.20
N TRP A 140 5.81 12.42 4.41
CA TRP A 140 5.10 13.22 5.42
C TRP A 140 5.64 12.97 6.82
N ALA A 141 5.93 11.72 7.17
CA ALA A 141 6.49 11.37 8.46
C ALA A 141 7.87 12.02 8.68
N ARG A 142 8.77 11.92 7.70
CA ARG A 142 10.12 12.54 7.77
C ARG A 142 10.04 14.06 7.89
N ALA A 143 9.13 14.68 7.17
CA ALA A 143 8.95 16.13 7.16
C ALA A 143 8.11 16.66 8.33
N GLY A 144 7.58 15.80 9.20
CA GLY A 144 6.66 16.19 10.26
C GLY A 144 5.36 16.81 9.77
N VAL A 145 4.92 16.46 8.56
CA VAL A 145 3.69 16.99 7.97
C VAL A 145 2.48 16.35 8.64
N MET A 146 1.60 17.19 9.16
CA MET A 146 0.29 16.78 9.66
C MET A 146 -0.77 17.18 8.62
N PRO A 147 -1.55 16.24 8.05
CA PRO A 147 -2.60 16.55 7.08
C PRO A 147 -3.74 17.35 7.71
N ASP A 148 -4.60 17.96 6.91
CA ASP A 148 -5.73 18.76 7.40
C ASP A 148 -6.86 17.91 8.00
N ARG A 149 -6.99 16.66 7.59
CA ARG A 149 -7.96 15.67 8.07
C ARG A 149 -7.24 14.36 8.34
N ASP A 150 -7.85 13.50 9.10
CA ASP A 150 -7.32 12.14 9.25
C ASP A 150 -7.20 11.46 7.88
N ILE A 151 -6.11 10.74 7.71
CA ILE A 151 -5.92 9.85 6.56
C ILE A 151 -5.94 8.41 7.06
N VAL A 152 -6.87 7.64 6.54
CA VAL A 152 -6.95 6.19 6.74
C VAL A 152 -6.34 5.52 5.52
N VAL A 153 -5.41 4.62 5.73
CA VAL A 153 -4.76 3.90 4.64
C VAL A 153 -4.90 2.40 4.88
N LEU A 154 -5.29 1.70 3.83
CA LEU A 154 -5.47 0.26 3.82
C LEU A 154 -4.68 -0.35 2.66
N TRP A 155 -3.81 -1.29 2.96
CA TRP A 155 -3.25 -2.24 2.01
C TRP A 155 -3.98 -3.57 2.21
N LEU A 156 -4.82 -3.92 1.26
CA LEU A 156 -5.82 -4.99 1.38
C LEU A 156 -5.31 -6.31 0.79
N PRO A 157 -5.77 -7.45 1.28
CA PRO A 157 -5.65 -8.72 0.59
C PRO A 157 -6.85 -8.99 -0.32
N ASP A 158 -6.73 -9.99 -1.21
CA ASP A 158 -7.82 -10.71 -1.89
C ASP A 158 -8.65 -9.90 -2.90
N GLU A 159 -8.14 -8.81 -3.44
CA GLU A 159 -8.90 -8.02 -4.42
C GLU A 159 -9.10 -8.81 -5.72
N GLU A 160 -8.03 -9.42 -6.22
CA GLU A 160 -7.97 -10.14 -7.50
C GLU A 160 -8.85 -11.42 -7.55
N ALA A 161 -9.28 -11.88 -6.39
CA ALA A 161 -10.24 -13.01 -6.27
C ALA A 161 -11.65 -12.54 -5.83
N GLY A 162 -11.94 -11.24 -5.96
CA GLY A 162 -13.26 -10.65 -5.71
C GLY A 162 -13.45 -10.06 -4.31
N GLY A 163 -12.41 -9.93 -3.50
CA GLY A 163 -12.37 -9.16 -2.26
C GLY A 163 -13.19 -9.72 -1.09
N THR A 164 -13.74 -10.93 -1.22
CA THR A 164 -14.58 -11.54 -0.16
C THR A 164 -13.78 -11.75 1.12
N HIS A 165 -12.51 -12.16 0.99
CA HIS A 165 -11.59 -12.38 2.10
C HIS A 165 -10.71 -11.15 2.40
N GLY A 166 -10.97 -10.02 1.75
CA GLY A 166 -10.30 -8.74 1.89
C GLY A 166 -11.23 -7.62 2.32
N SER A 167 -11.57 -6.73 1.39
CA SER A 167 -12.41 -5.55 1.64
C SER A 167 -13.80 -5.92 2.18
N GLY A 168 -14.43 -6.95 1.64
CA GLY A 168 -15.74 -7.42 2.11
C GLY A 168 -15.68 -7.86 3.57
N TRP A 169 -14.69 -8.67 3.94
CA TRP A 169 -14.51 -9.10 5.33
C TRP A 169 -14.30 -7.90 6.28
N LEU A 170 -13.49 -6.90 5.87
CA LEU A 170 -13.24 -5.71 6.68
C LEU A 170 -14.51 -4.90 6.93
N VAL A 171 -15.33 -4.67 5.91
CA VAL A 171 -16.59 -3.92 6.02
C VAL A 171 -17.54 -4.59 7.03
N ASP A 172 -17.54 -5.91 7.07
CA ASP A 172 -18.42 -6.65 7.98
C ASP A 172 -17.86 -6.73 9.40
N ASN A 173 -16.55 -6.86 9.58
CA ASN A 173 -15.92 -7.22 10.85
C ASN A 173 -15.15 -6.08 11.52
N ARG A 174 -14.70 -5.05 10.77
CA ARG A 174 -13.82 -3.98 11.25
C ARG A 174 -14.41 -2.60 10.97
N LYS A 175 -15.67 -2.38 11.32
CA LYS A 175 -16.34 -1.08 11.17
C LYS A 175 -15.68 0.07 11.93
N ASP A 176 -14.87 -0.24 12.92
CA ASP A 176 -14.05 0.71 13.66
C ASP A 176 -13.06 1.47 12.76
N ILE A 177 -12.46 0.81 11.78
CA ILE A 177 -11.52 1.39 10.81
C ILE A 177 -12.18 2.52 10.00
N PHE A 178 -13.45 2.34 9.64
CA PHE A 178 -14.19 3.27 8.79
C PHE A 178 -14.86 4.40 9.57
N ARG A 179 -14.67 4.48 10.90
CA ARG A 179 -15.29 5.55 11.70
C ARG A 179 -14.81 6.92 11.26
N GLY A 180 -15.76 7.79 10.89
CA GLY A 180 -15.49 9.15 10.46
C GLY A 180 -14.89 9.28 9.06
N VAL A 181 -14.85 8.22 8.28
CA VAL A 181 -14.49 8.26 6.85
C VAL A 181 -15.59 8.97 6.06
N SER A 182 -15.22 9.72 5.03
CA SER A 182 -16.15 10.36 4.09
C SER A 182 -16.76 9.31 3.17
N ASP A 183 -18.07 9.47 2.91
CA ASP A 183 -18.75 8.74 1.84
C ASP A 183 -18.25 9.20 0.48
#